data_c2a3a23db525ed26be0649e937632a7d
#
_entry.id   c2a3a23db525ed26be0649e937632a7d
#
_cell.length_a   1.000
_cell.length_b   1.000
_cell.length_c   1.000
_cell.angle_alpha   90.00
_cell.angle_beta   90.00
_cell.angle_gamma   90.00
#
_symmetry.space_group_name_H-M   'P 1'
#
loop_
_entity.id
_entity.type
_entity.pdbx_description
1 polymer ?
#
loop_
_entity_poly.entity_id
_entity_poly.type
_entity_poly.pdbx_seq_one_letter_code
_entity_poly.pdbx_strand_id
1 'polypeptide(L)'
;MVAGMRNGVLAFARDGRLTLMNDEAYAIFDVTPQPDDLGRPLVEVLQEHPEVVRVLNTVFEVHHLPNRAELRLRPSGKVIGYTLALVRDDAGRVIGASMFFKDLTRVEQLEERERLRDRLAAVGEMAAAIAHEVKNPLAGIEVMAGLLRRKTGDSPEAQKVLTDIILEAKMANKIVQEVLEFVRPIRLQVDRTAVGDAVRSAVQLADTKVKRGAVTVEIRVPDSLPQIHGDPHQLTQLFTNLLTNAYEAMEGRGGVTISASATRMEDGAAGRDAVLVELADEGPGMPPDVADRVFSPFFTTKPQGSGLGLAIVRKIVDAHDGSIDLQTAPGRGTTIRVTLPVVGIDGFVNS
;
A
#
# COMPACT_ATOMS: atom_id res chain seq x y z
N MET A 1 -28.43 28.70 1.74
CA MET A 1 -28.92 27.30 1.59
C MET A 1 -27.92 26.38 0.89
N VAL A 2 -26.68 26.83 0.55
CA VAL A 2 -25.61 25.99 -0.08
C VAL A 2 -24.54 25.58 0.94
N ALA A 3 -24.52 26.21 2.13
CA ALA A 3 -23.67 25.83 3.24
C ALA A 3 -24.18 24.51 3.87
N GLY A 4 -23.41 23.44 3.79
CA GLY A 4 -23.77 22.10 4.32
C GLY A 4 -23.94 21.01 3.26
N MET A 5 -23.79 21.32 1.97
CA MET A 5 -23.71 20.31 0.92
C MET A 5 -22.35 19.62 0.95
N ARG A 6 -22.31 18.28 0.94
CA ARG A 6 -21.09 17.47 0.79
C ARG A 6 -20.50 17.49 -0.64
N ASN A 7 -20.98 18.40 -1.48
CA ASN A 7 -20.51 18.61 -2.85
C ASN A 7 -19.94 20.02 -2.97
N GLY A 8 -18.80 20.15 -3.66
CA GLY A 8 -18.26 21.43 -4.04
C GLY A 8 -19.18 22.09 -5.09
N VAL A 9 -19.46 23.36 -4.92
CA VAL A 9 -20.21 24.19 -5.86
C VAL A 9 -19.42 25.44 -6.17
N LEU A 10 -19.21 25.70 -7.45
CA LEU A 10 -18.55 26.88 -7.95
C LEU A 10 -19.43 27.48 -9.06
N ALA A 11 -19.65 28.81 -9.04
CA ALA A 11 -20.31 29.52 -10.14
C ALA A 11 -19.52 30.78 -10.51
N PHE A 12 -19.57 31.13 -11.77
CA PHE A 12 -18.88 32.30 -12.31
C PHE A 12 -19.69 32.96 -13.41
N ALA A 13 -19.51 34.26 -13.52
CA ALA A 13 -20.16 35.07 -14.54
C ALA A 13 -19.48 34.88 -15.91
N ARG A 14 -20.14 35.32 -16.98
CA ARG A 14 -19.64 35.17 -18.35
C ARG A 14 -18.31 35.90 -18.60
N ASP A 15 -17.99 36.91 -17.79
CA ASP A 15 -16.72 37.65 -17.82
C ASP A 15 -15.59 36.92 -17.04
N GLY A 16 -15.85 35.72 -16.53
CA GLY A 16 -14.87 34.88 -15.80
C GLY A 16 -14.70 35.23 -14.32
N ARG A 17 -15.59 36.07 -13.74
CA ARG A 17 -15.53 36.43 -12.33
C ARG A 17 -16.29 35.45 -11.46
N LEU A 18 -15.68 35.06 -10.32
CA LEU A 18 -16.29 34.16 -9.34
C LEU A 18 -17.54 34.81 -8.73
N THR A 19 -18.67 34.10 -8.76
CA THR A 19 -19.94 34.57 -8.18
C THR A 19 -20.38 33.73 -6.97
N LEU A 20 -19.94 32.50 -6.89
CA LEU A 20 -20.21 31.59 -5.78
C LEU A 20 -19.12 30.54 -5.68
N MET A 21 -18.68 30.25 -4.45
CA MET A 21 -17.86 29.12 -4.10
C MET A 21 -18.19 28.71 -2.65
N ASN A 22 -18.60 27.45 -2.43
CA ASN A 22 -18.97 27.01 -1.09
C ASN A 22 -17.76 26.47 -0.33
N ASP A 23 -17.89 26.26 0.98
CA ASP A 23 -16.80 25.81 1.86
C ASP A 23 -16.21 24.48 1.39
N GLU A 24 -17.04 23.56 0.92
CA GLU A 24 -16.60 22.26 0.39
C GLU A 24 -15.76 22.42 -0.88
N ALA A 25 -16.09 23.40 -1.73
CA ALA A 25 -15.28 23.69 -2.92
C ALA A 25 -13.89 24.22 -2.55
N TYR A 26 -13.79 25.10 -1.56
CA TYR A 26 -12.52 25.56 -1.03
C TYR A 26 -11.70 24.39 -0.46
N ALA A 27 -12.32 23.50 0.32
CA ALA A 27 -11.66 22.33 0.92
C ALA A 27 -11.18 21.31 -0.13
N ILE A 28 -11.96 21.05 -1.17
CA ILE A 28 -11.57 20.11 -2.24
C ILE A 28 -10.39 20.65 -3.04
N PHE A 29 -10.38 21.96 -3.34
CA PHE A 29 -9.30 22.61 -4.08
C PHE A 29 -8.10 23.02 -3.20
N ASP A 30 -8.15 22.79 -1.89
CA ASP A 30 -7.12 23.21 -0.94
C ASP A 30 -6.82 24.73 -0.99
N VAL A 31 -7.84 25.56 -1.33
CA VAL A 31 -7.75 27.01 -1.41
C VAL A 31 -8.24 27.62 -0.10
N THR A 32 -7.46 28.55 0.46
CA THR A 32 -7.87 29.29 1.66
C THR A 32 -8.88 30.38 1.28
N PRO A 33 -10.11 30.37 1.83
CA PRO A 33 -11.13 31.38 1.52
C PRO A 33 -10.66 32.79 1.88
N GLN A 34 -10.86 33.76 0.98
CA GLN A 34 -10.61 35.18 1.23
C GLN A 34 -11.93 35.97 1.14
N PRO A 35 -12.10 37.02 1.98
CA PRO A 35 -13.37 37.78 2.01
C PRO A 35 -13.74 38.44 0.69
N ASP A 36 -12.76 38.69 -0.17
CA ASP A 36 -12.88 39.37 -1.46
C ASP A 36 -12.82 38.43 -2.69
N ASP A 37 -12.85 37.12 -2.49
CA ASP A 37 -12.80 36.14 -3.59
C ASP A 37 -13.97 36.30 -4.56
N LEU A 38 -15.17 36.65 -4.04
CA LEU A 38 -16.32 36.90 -4.89
C LEU A 38 -16.11 38.17 -5.71
N GLY A 39 -16.27 38.05 -7.03
CA GLY A 39 -16.01 39.14 -8.01
C GLY A 39 -14.59 39.16 -8.56
N ARG A 40 -13.65 38.36 -8.01
CA ARG A 40 -12.30 38.20 -8.58
C ARG A 40 -12.32 37.30 -9.81
N PRO A 41 -11.35 37.48 -10.72
CA PRO A 41 -11.16 36.55 -11.82
C PRO A 41 -10.92 35.14 -11.32
N LEU A 42 -11.59 34.15 -11.89
CA LEU A 42 -11.48 32.74 -11.52
C LEU A 42 -10.03 32.22 -11.62
N VAL A 43 -9.29 32.73 -12.63
CA VAL A 43 -7.86 32.38 -12.84
C VAL A 43 -6.98 32.76 -11.66
N GLU A 44 -7.31 33.84 -10.95
CA GLU A 44 -6.56 34.28 -9.77
C GLU A 44 -6.92 33.45 -8.52
N VAL A 45 -8.20 33.12 -8.35
CA VAL A 45 -8.67 32.31 -7.20
C VAL A 45 -8.20 30.86 -7.31
N LEU A 46 -8.21 30.30 -8.55
CA LEU A 46 -7.79 28.91 -8.83
C LEU A 46 -6.42 28.84 -9.52
N GLN A 47 -5.50 29.74 -9.19
CA GLN A 47 -4.16 29.79 -9.83
C GLN A 47 -3.37 28.47 -9.71
N GLU A 48 -3.58 27.70 -8.63
CA GLU A 48 -2.94 26.41 -8.40
C GLU A 48 -3.61 25.24 -9.15
N HIS A 49 -4.79 25.50 -9.78
CA HIS A 49 -5.58 24.49 -10.50
C HIS A 49 -5.86 24.90 -11.97
N PRO A 50 -4.82 25.06 -12.79
CA PRO A 50 -4.98 25.50 -14.18
C PRO A 50 -5.81 24.53 -15.03
N GLU A 51 -5.86 23.24 -14.65
CA GLU A 51 -6.71 22.22 -15.29
C GLU A 51 -8.20 22.50 -15.08
N VAL A 52 -8.60 22.95 -13.89
CA VAL A 52 -9.99 23.35 -13.59
C VAL A 52 -10.36 24.59 -14.39
N VAL A 53 -9.49 25.60 -14.36
CA VAL A 53 -9.70 26.85 -15.13
C VAL A 53 -9.85 26.55 -16.61
N ARG A 54 -9.07 25.62 -17.17
CA ARG A 54 -9.19 25.21 -18.58
C ARG A 54 -10.56 24.60 -18.87
N VAL A 55 -11.05 23.70 -18.01
CA VAL A 55 -12.40 23.10 -18.17
C VAL A 55 -13.49 24.17 -18.12
N LEU A 56 -13.39 25.11 -17.17
CA LEU A 56 -14.38 26.15 -16.99
C LEU A 56 -14.40 27.16 -18.16
N ASN A 57 -13.26 27.47 -18.75
CA ASN A 57 -13.17 28.37 -19.90
C ASN A 57 -13.84 27.81 -21.16
N THR A 58 -13.91 26.51 -21.32
CA THR A 58 -14.54 25.86 -22.49
C THR A 58 -16.08 25.79 -22.39
N VAL A 59 -16.67 26.09 -21.23
CA VAL A 59 -18.10 25.86 -20.96
C VAL A 59 -19.05 26.63 -21.89
N PHE A 60 -18.62 27.80 -22.37
CA PHE A 60 -19.43 28.67 -23.26
C PHE A 60 -19.27 28.31 -24.75
N GLU A 61 -18.28 27.47 -25.10
CA GLU A 61 -17.93 27.10 -26.48
C GLU A 61 -18.46 25.72 -26.88
N VAL A 62 -18.76 24.87 -25.89
CA VAL A 62 -19.12 23.46 -26.11
C VAL A 62 -20.63 23.30 -26.26
N HIS A 63 -21.07 22.61 -27.32
CA HIS A 63 -22.50 22.34 -27.58
C HIS A 63 -23.13 21.35 -26.61
N HIS A 64 -22.32 20.46 -26.04
CA HIS A 64 -22.74 19.49 -25.02
C HIS A 64 -21.83 19.60 -23.79
N LEU A 65 -22.41 20.04 -22.68
CA LEU A 65 -21.69 20.15 -21.42
C LEU A 65 -21.41 18.76 -20.86
N PRO A 66 -20.20 18.52 -20.28
CA PRO A 66 -19.90 17.28 -19.61
C PRO A 66 -20.87 17.01 -18.47
N ASN A 67 -21.45 15.82 -18.46
CA ASN A 67 -22.25 15.31 -17.37
C ASN A 67 -21.52 14.11 -16.78
N ARG A 68 -21.12 14.19 -15.50
CA ARG A 68 -20.30 13.18 -14.80
C ARG A 68 -18.94 12.94 -15.46
N ALA A 69 -18.21 13.98 -15.76
CA ALA A 69 -16.81 13.89 -16.16
C ALA A 69 -15.90 13.84 -14.93
N GLU A 70 -14.70 13.29 -15.11
CA GLU A 70 -13.70 13.20 -14.06
C GLU A 70 -12.52 14.10 -14.39
N LEU A 71 -11.89 14.65 -13.36
CA LEU A 71 -10.70 15.49 -13.47
C LEU A 71 -9.77 15.20 -12.29
N ARG A 72 -8.48 14.99 -12.60
CA ARG A 72 -7.44 14.86 -11.57
C ARG A 72 -6.81 16.21 -11.29
N LEU A 73 -6.88 16.65 -10.03
CA LEU A 73 -6.30 17.91 -9.57
C LEU A 73 -4.79 17.78 -9.37
N ARG A 74 -4.06 18.84 -9.72
CA ARG A 74 -2.63 18.98 -9.45
C ARG A 74 -2.44 20.13 -8.44
N PRO A 75 -1.50 20.06 -7.48
CA PRO A 75 -0.58 18.96 -7.17
C PRO A 75 -1.17 17.87 -6.25
N SER A 76 -2.37 18.08 -5.66
CA SER A 76 -2.94 17.20 -4.62
C SER A 76 -3.18 15.75 -5.07
N GLY A 77 -3.32 15.51 -6.39
CA GLY A 77 -3.66 14.20 -6.93
C GLY A 77 -5.12 13.79 -6.71
N LYS A 78 -5.94 14.61 -6.04
CA LYS A 78 -7.38 14.35 -5.83
C LYS A 78 -8.09 14.16 -7.16
N VAL A 79 -9.08 13.27 -7.21
CA VAL A 79 -9.93 13.04 -8.37
C VAL A 79 -11.32 13.56 -8.07
N ILE A 80 -11.78 14.51 -8.89
CA ILE A 80 -13.12 15.07 -8.77
C ILE A 80 -14.02 14.59 -9.91
N GLY A 81 -15.23 14.13 -9.56
CA GLY A 81 -16.31 13.94 -10.52
C GLY A 81 -17.13 15.24 -10.63
N TYR A 82 -17.32 15.78 -11.84
CA TYR A 82 -17.96 17.06 -12.01
C TYR A 82 -19.05 17.07 -13.08
N THR A 83 -19.95 18.04 -12.94
CA THR A 83 -20.99 18.37 -13.91
C THR A 83 -21.01 19.89 -14.11
N LEU A 84 -21.13 20.33 -15.36
CA LEU A 84 -21.25 21.74 -15.72
C LEU A 84 -22.67 22.08 -16.11
N ALA A 85 -23.12 23.29 -15.76
CA ALA A 85 -24.40 23.80 -16.13
C ALA A 85 -24.29 25.29 -16.49
N LEU A 86 -25.03 25.74 -17.52
CA LEU A 86 -25.16 27.17 -17.84
C LEU A 86 -26.20 27.81 -16.94
N VAL A 87 -25.85 28.97 -16.41
CA VAL A 87 -26.76 29.82 -15.63
C VAL A 87 -27.41 30.84 -16.59
N ARG A 88 -28.75 30.89 -16.57
CA ARG A 88 -29.53 31.78 -17.44
C ARG A 88 -30.34 32.78 -16.62
N ASP A 89 -30.56 33.96 -17.18
CA ASP A 89 -31.48 34.94 -16.62
C ASP A 89 -32.95 34.63 -16.98
N ASP A 90 -33.89 35.41 -16.45
CA ASP A 90 -35.32 35.24 -16.71
C ASP A 90 -35.70 35.40 -18.21
N ALA A 91 -34.85 36.04 -19.00
CA ALA A 91 -35.00 36.18 -20.43
C ALA A 91 -34.33 35.04 -21.23
N GLY A 92 -33.79 33.99 -20.55
CA GLY A 92 -33.15 32.85 -21.17
C GLY A 92 -31.71 33.09 -21.64
N ARG A 93 -31.14 34.27 -21.40
CA ARG A 93 -29.76 34.60 -21.81
C ARG A 93 -28.76 33.99 -20.85
N VAL A 94 -27.67 33.44 -21.37
CA VAL A 94 -26.59 32.88 -20.56
C VAL A 94 -25.83 34.01 -19.89
N ILE A 95 -25.89 34.05 -18.55
CA ILE A 95 -25.20 35.03 -17.70
C ILE A 95 -23.97 34.50 -17.01
N GLY A 96 -23.81 33.18 -16.97
CA GLY A 96 -22.67 32.51 -16.33
C GLY A 96 -22.74 31.01 -16.47
N ALA A 97 -21.90 30.31 -15.69
CA ALA A 97 -21.91 28.87 -15.58
C ALA A 97 -21.65 28.43 -14.13
N SER A 98 -22.03 27.20 -13.83
CA SER A 98 -21.76 26.55 -12.54
C SER A 98 -21.15 25.17 -12.73
N MET A 99 -20.31 24.81 -11.80
CA MET A 99 -19.69 23.50 -11.66
C MET A 99 -20.12 22.88 -10.33
N PHE A 100 -20.70 21.68 -10.39
CA PHE A 100 -20.99 20.85 -9.25
C PHE A 100 -20.00 19.70 -9.27
N PHE A 101 -19.30 19.45 -8.15
CA PHE A 101 -18.27 18.44 -8.13
C PHE A 101 -18.18 17.77 -6.76
N LYS A 102 -17.62 16.57 -6.75
CA LYS A 102 -17.40 15.76 -5.54
C LYS A 102 -16.02 15.15 -5.60
N ASP A 103 -15.36 15.06 -4.45
CA ASP A 103 -14.12 14.29 -4.31
C ASP A 103 -14.44 12.80 -4.43
N LEU A 104 -13.87 12.15 -5.46
CA LEU A 104 -13.99 10.73 -5.75
C LEU A 104 -12.69 9.98 -5.45
N THR A 105 -11.67 10.62 -4.88
CA THR A 105 -10.35 10.04 -4.67
C THR A 105 -10.42 8.71 -3.92
N ARG A 106 -11.21 8.69 -2.85
CA ARG A 106 -11.40 7.47 -2.04
C ARG A 106 -12.14 6.37 -2.81
N VAL A 107 -13.11 6.75 -3.63
CA VAL A 107 -13.89 5.80 -4.45
C VAL A 107 -12.99 5.18 -5.52
N GLU A 108 -12.24 6.00 -6.26
CA GLU A 108 -11.27 5.54 -7.27
C GLU A 108 -10.23 4.59 -6.65
N GLN A 109 -9.68 4.94 -5.48
CA GLN A 109 -8.72 4.09 -4.77
C GLN A 109 -9.32 2.75 -4.35
N LEU A 110 -10.58 2.73 -3.90
CA LEU A 110 -11.26 1.50 -3.53
C LEU A 110 -11.54 0.63 -4.76
N GLU A 111 -12.04 1.22 -5.85
CA GLU A 111 -12.28 0.49 -7.10
C GLU A 111 -10.98 -0.07 -7.70
N GLU A 112 -9.88 0.69 -7.65
CA GLU A 112 -8.59 0.22 -8.15
C GLU A 112 -8.06 -0.94 -7.30
N ARG A 113 -8.23 -0.88 -5.96
CA ARG A 113 -7.91 -1.98 -5.05
C ARG A 113 -8.76 -3.22 -5.33
N GLU A 114 -10.07 -3.07 -5.54
CA GLU A 114 -10.96 -4.18 -5.89
C GLU A 114 -10.58 -4.81 -7.24
N ARG A 115 -10.36 -4.00 -8.26
CA ARG A 115 -9.91 -4.49 -9.59
C ARG A 115 -8.59 -5.25 -9.51
N LEU A 116 -7.63 -4.75 -8.71
CA LEU A 116 -6.37 -5.44 -8.48
C LEU A 116 -6.59 -6.75 -7.72
N ARG A 117 -7.45 -6.75 -6.69
CA ARG A 117 -7.82 -7.94 -5.93
C ARG A 117 -8.45 -9.00 -6.82
N ASP A 118 -9.39 -8.63 -7.68
CA ASP A 118 -10.07 -9.54 -8.59
C ASP A 118 -9.12 -10.13 -9.63
N ARG A 119 -8.22 -9.31 -10.19
CA ARG A 119 -7.16 -9.78 -11.10
C ARG A 119 -6.23 -10.76 -10.40
N LEU A 120 -5.80 -10.45 -9.18
CA LEU A 120 -4.95 -11.32 -8.38
C LEU A 120 -5.67 -12.62 -8.00
N ALA A 121 -6.97 -12.58 -7.70
CA ALA A 121 -7.76 -13.78 -7.41
C ALA A 121 -7.89 -14.71 -8.63
N ALA A 122 -8.18 -14.15 -9.81
CA ALA A 122 -8.25 -14.92 -11.06
C ALA A 122 -6.89 -15.55 -11.42
N VAL A 123 -5.80 -14.81 -11.24
CA VAL A 123 -4.43 -15.33 -11.43
C VAL A 123 -4.10 -16.37 -10.36
N GLY A 124 -4.66 -16.25 -9.15
CA GLY A 124 -4.39 -17.14 -8.01
C GLY A 124 -4.83 -18.59 -8.22
N GLU A 125 -6.00 -18.79 -8.81
CA GLU A 125 -6.48 -20.15 -9.13
C GLU A 125 -5.61 -20.81 -10.19
N MET A 126 -5.22 -20.07 -11.23
CA MET A 126 -4.31 -20.56 -12.27
C MET A 126 -2.88 -20.76 -11.75
N ALA A 127 -2.41 -19.84 -10.89
CA ALA A 127 -1.07 -19.91 -10.32
C ALA A 127 -0.88 -21.16 -9.43
N ALA A 128 -1.92 -21.60 -8.72
CA ALA A 128 -1.84 -22.82 -7.91
C ALA A 128 -1.60 -24.09 -8.77
N ALA A 129 -2.28 -24.21 -9.90
CA ALA A 129 -2.07 -25.31 -10.85
C ALA A 129 -0.69 -25.25 -11.48
N ILE A 130 -0.29 -24.07 -12.00
CA ILE A 130 1.02 -23.86 -12.63
C ILE A 130 2.15 -24.14 -11.64
N ALA A 131 2.01 -23.74 -10.39
CA ALA A 131 3.05 -23.96 -9.39
C ALA A 131 3.23 -25.45 -9.07
N HIS A 132 2.15 -26.23 -9.02
CA HIS A 132 2.27 -27.69 -8.89
C HIS A 132 3.00 -28.31 -10.09
N GLU A 133 2.70 -27.86 -11.29
CA GLU A 133 3.35 -28.31 -12.51
C GLU A 133 4.82 -27.87 -12.61
N VAL A 134 5.20 -26.71 -12.05
CA VAL A 134 6.58 -26.21 -12.00
C VAL A 134 7.38 -26.87 -10.87
N LYS A 135 6.77 -27.12 -9.71
CA LYS A 135 7.43 -27.80 -8.59
C LYS A 135 7.88 -29.22 -8.92
N ASN A 136 7.07 -29.94 -9.68
CA ASN A 136 7.36 -31.33 -10.03
C ASN A 136 8.68 -31.48 -10.81
N PRO A 137 8.93 -30.78 -11.94
CA PRO A 137 10.20 -30.87 -12.65
C PRO A 137 11.39 -30.32 -11.82
N LEU A 138 11.18 -29.27 -11.00
CA LEU A 138 12.24 -28.76 -10.13
C LEU A 138 12.66 -29.79 -9.07
N ALA A 139 11.73 -30.49 -8.46
CA ALA A 139 12.01 -31.59 -7.54
C ALA A 139 12.74 -32.74 -8.26
N GLY A 140 12.36 -33.04 -9.49
CA GLY A 140 13.04 -34.02 -10.33
C GLY A 140 14.50 -33.62 -10.60
N ILE A 141 14.76 -32.37 -10.95
CA ILE A 141 16.11 -31.83 -11.18
C ILE A 141 16.94 -31.95 -9.89
N GLU A 142 16.38 -31.55 -8.73
CA GLU A 142 17.07 -31.65 -7.44
C GLU A 142 17.46 -33.08 -7.09
N VAL A 143 16.56 -34.03 -7.28
CA VAL A 143 16.81 -35.46 -7.04
C VAL A 143 17.87 -36.00 -7.99
N MET A 144 17.77 -35.73 -9.29
CA MET A 144 18.72 -36.21 -10.29
C MET A 144 20.12 -35.62 -10.06
N ALA A 145 20.23 -34.32 -9.81
CA ALA A 145 21.50 -33.68 -9.48
C ALA A 145 22.09 -34.24 -8.18
N GLY A 146 21.25 -34.49 -7.17
CA GLY A 146 21.68 -35.15 -5.91
C GLY A 146 22.19 -36.57 -6.09
N LEU A 147 21.58 -37.35 -7.01
CA LEU A 147 22.04 -38.70 -7.36
C LEU A 147 23.37 -38.66 -8.11
N LEU A 148 23.52 -37.76 -9.10
CA LEU A 148 24.77 -37.55 -9.84
C LEU A 148 25.88 -37.10 -8.91
N ARG A 149 25.62 -36.19 -7.97
CA ARG A 149 26.58 -35.69 -6.99
C ARG A 149 27.16 -36.84 -6.13
N ARG A 150 26.33 -37.85 -5.78
CA ARG A 150 26.80 -39.04 -5.07
C ARG A 150 27.67 -39.97 -5.92
N LYS A 151 27.40 -40.00 -7.25
CA LYS A 151 28.17 -40.88 -8.18
C LYS A 151 29.47 -40.23 -8.69
N THR A 152 29.61 -38.93 -8.65
CA THR A 152 30.78 -38.18 -9.12
C THR A 152 31.63 -37.66 -7.97
N GLY A 153 31.71 -38.41 -6.86
CA GLY A 153 32.44 -38.05 -5.63
C GLY A 153 33.91 -37.66 -5.84
N ASP A 154 34.55 -38.18 -6.86
CA ASP A 154 35.99 -37.99 -7.15
C ASP A 154 36.30 -36.73 -7.97
N SER A 155 35.29 -35.98 -8.41
CA SER A 155 35.46 -34.75 -9.19
C SER A 155 34.96 -33.51 -8.44
N PRO A 156 35.86 -32.71 -7.85
CA PRO A 156 35.48 -31.46 -7.15
C PRO A 156 34.73 -30.48 -8.04
N GLU A 157 35.08 -30.42 -9.31
CA GLU A 157 34.42 -29.55 -10.29
C GLU A 157 32.97 -29.97 -10.53
N ALA A 158 32.75 -31.29 -10.77
CA ALA A 158 31.39 -31.84 -10.90
C ALA A 158 30.56 -31.64 -9.62
N GLN A 159 31.17 -31.81 -8.44
CA GLN A 159 30.51 -31.56 -7.15
C GLN A 159 30.04 -30.12 -7.01
N LYS A 160 30.84 -29.15 -7.45
CA LYS A 160 30.50 -27.73 -7.42
C LYS A 160 29.31 -27.45 -8.34
N VAL A 161 29.41 -27.86 -9.63
CA VAL A 161 28.34 -27.64 -10.61
C VAL A 161 27.01 -28.27 -10.17
N LEU A 162 27.03 -29.49 -9.63
CA LEU A 162 25.83 -30.15 -9.15
C LEU A 162 25.25 -29.49 -7.89
N THR A 163 26.09 -28.95 -7.05
CA THR A 163 25.64 -28.14 -5.89
C THR A 163 24.95 -26.86 -6.37
N ASP A 164 25.52 -26.19 -7.37
CA ASP A 164 24.94 -24.96 -7.96
C ASP A 164 23.57 -25.26 -8.60
N ILE A 165 23.44 -26.36 -9.36
CA ILE A 165 22.16 -26.80 -9.94
C ILE A 165 21.10 -27.07 -8.86
N ILE A 166 21.48 -27.71 -7.75
CA ILE A 166 20.57 -27.96 -6.63
C ILE A 166 20.13 -26.64 -5.97
N LEU A 167 21.03 -25.71 -5.81
CA LEU A 167 20.73 -24.39 -5.24
C LEU A 167 19.77 -23.61 -6.13
N GLU A 168 20.01 -23.60 -7.45
CA GLU A 168 19.13 -22.93 -8.42
C GLU A 168 17.72 -23.55 -8.45
N ALA A 169 17.62 -24.89 -8.43
CA ALA A 169 16.34 -25.57 -8.37
C ALA A 169 15.55 -25.23 -7.09
N LYS A 170 16.24 -25.17 -5.93
CA LYS A 170 15.64 -24.76 -4.66
C LYS A 170 15.19 -23.30 -4.69
N MET A 171 15.99 -22.41 -5.27
CA MET A 171 15.63 -21.00 -5.42
C MET A 171 14.40 -20.83 -6.30
N ALA A 172 14.36 -21.47 -7.46
CA ALA A 172 13.19 -21.44 -8.34
C ALA A 172 11.92 -21.94 -7.63
N ASN A 173 12.03 -23.03 -6.84
CA ASN A 173 10.92 -23.54 -6.04
C ASN A 173 10.46 -22.55 -4.96
N LYS A 174 11.39 -21.86 -4.30
CA LYS A 174 11.07 -20.79 -3.33
C LYS A 174 10.31 -19.64 -3.99
N ILE A 175 10.77 -19.17 -5.16
CA ILE A 175 10.11 -18.08 -5.91
C ILE A 175 8.68 -18.48 -6.29
N VAL A 176 8.49 -19.70 -6.79
CA VAL A 176 7.15 -20.22 -7.14
C VAL A 176 6.23 -20.23 -5.92
N GLN A 177 6.75 -20.61 -4.74
CA GLN A 177 5.97 -20.58 -3.50
C GLN A 177 5.58 -19.17 -3.08
N GLU A 178 6.52 -18.22 -3.13
CA GLU A 178 6.28 -16.83 -2.77
C GLU A 178 5.28 -16.15 -3.73
N VAL A 179 5.35 -16.48 -5.03
CA VAL A 179 4.34 -16.02 -6.03
C VAL A 179 2.95 -16.54 -5.68
N LEU A 180 2.83 -17.84 -5.35
CA LEU A 180 1.55 -18.42 -4.93
C LEU A 180 0.98 -17.74 -3.69
N GLU A 181 1.83 -17.49 -2.70
CA GLU A 181 1.45 -16.83 -1.46
C GLU A 181 1.01 -15.38 -1.71
N PHE A 182 1.72 -14.67 -2.60
CA PHE A 182 1.36 -13.31 -2.99
C PHE A 182 0.03 -13.24 -3.74
N VAL A 183 -0.24 -14.18 -4.66
CA VAL A 183 -1.44 -14.17 -5.49
C VAL A 183 -2.67 -14.68 -4.73
N ARG A 184 -2.49 -15.62 -3.79
CA ARG A 184 -3.60 -16.25 -3.04
C ARG A 184 -4.37 -15.18 -2.24
N PRO A 185 -5.72 -15.07 -2.38
CA PRO A 185 -6.51 -14.14 -1.58
C PRO A 185 -6.33 -14.41 -0.08
N ILE A 186 -6.09 -13.36 0.70
CA ILE A 186 -6.06 -13.49 2.16
C ILE A 186 -7.51 -13.64 2.63
N ARG A 187 -7.81 -14.77 3.26
CA ARG A 187 -9.05 -15.00 4.01
C ARG A 187 -8.65 -15.04 5.48
N LEU A 188 -8.86 -13.93 6.17
CA LEU A 188 -8.49 -13.81 7.57
C LEU A 188 -9.30 -14.76 8.43
N GLN A 189 -8.62 -15.52 9.28
CA GLN A 189 -9.21 -16.19 10.43
C GLN A 189 -9.03 -15.28 11.64
N VAL A 190 -9.98 -14.35 11.78
CA VAL A 190 -9.89 -13.29 12.79
C VAL A 190 -10.12 -13.85 14.19
N ASP A 191 -9.18 -13.60 15.09
CA ASP A 191 -9.28 -13.93 16.50
C ASP A 191 -8.73 -12.77 17.35
N ARG A 192 -8.98 -12.81 18.66
CA ARG A 192 -8.34 -11.90 19.61
C ARG A 192 -6.87 -12.28 19.73
N THR A 193 -6.00 -11.46 19.21
CA THR A 193 -4.57 -11.78 19.07
C THR A 193 -3.73 -10.78 19.86
N ALA A 194 -2.89 -11.30 20.75
CA ALA A 194 -1.84 -10.52 21.38
C ALA A 194 -0.68 -10.35 20.39
N VAL A 195 -0.38 -9.10 20.00
CA VAL A 195 0.70 -8.78 19.06
C VAL A 195 2.04 -9.32 19.53
N GLY A 196 2.29 -9.31 20.84
CA GLY A 196 3.52 -9.86 21.44
C GLY A 196 3.75 -11.35 21.14
N ASP A 197 2.68 -12.16 21.09
CA ASP A 197 2.77 -13.58 20.75
C ASP A 197 3.13 -13.80 19.29
N ALA A 198 2.53 -13.02 18.39
CA ALA A 198 2.86 -13.06 16.96
C ALA A 198 4.32 -12.66 16.72
N VAL A 199 4.82 -11.62 17.42
CA VAL A 199 6.22 -11.18 17.34
C VAL A 199 7.17 -12.27 17.86
N ARG A 200 6.90 -12.86 19.04
CA ARG A 200 7.73 -13.94 19.61
C ARG A 200 7.79 -15.17 18.68
N SER A 201 6.65 -15.57 18.13
CA SER A 201 6.56 -16.65 17.16
C SER A 201 7.34 -16.34 15.87
N ALA A 202 7.27 -15.10 15.41
CA ALA A 202 7.98 -14.64 14.21
C ALA A 202 9.51 -14.68 14.40
N VAL A 203 10.02 -14.29 15.56
CA VAL A 203 11.47 -14.38 15.85
C VAL A 203 11.94 -15.83 15.78
N GLN A 204 11.20 -16.76 16.41
CA GLN A 204 11.54 -18.19 16.34
C GLN A 204 11.55 -18.72 14.90
N LEU A 205 10.55 -18.35 14.10
CA LEU A 205 10.48 -18.76 12.69
C LEU A 205 11.58 -18.13 11.84
N ALA A 206 11.89 -16.85 12.05
CA ALA A 206 12.95 -16.17 11.32
C ALA A 206 14.32 -16.81 11.60
N ASP A 207 14.59 -17.18 12.85
CA ASP A 207 15.82 -17.89 13.25
C ASP A 207 15.97 -19.27 12.58
N THR A 208 14.87 -19.92 12.19
CA THR A 208 14.91 -21.18 11.43
C THR A 208 15.12 -20.97 9.93
N LYS A 209 14.64 -19.84 9.38
CA LYS A 209 14.70 -19.55 7.94
C LYS A 209 16.03 -18.96 7.49
N VAL A 210 16.59 -18.08 8.30
CA VAL A 210 17.83 -17.34 8.00
C VAL A 210 18.80 -17.50 9.17
N LYS A 211 20.05 -17.85 8.86
CA LYS A 211 21.10 -17.90 9.89
C LYS A 211 21.35 -16.48 10.41
N ARG A 212 20.87 -16.20 11.61
CA ARG A 212 21.00 -14.89 12.25
C ARG A 212 22.46 -14.45 12.48
N GLY A 213 23.39 -15.41 12.60
CA GLY A 213 24.79 -15.10 12.90
C GLY A 213 24.94 -14.47 14.29
N ALA A 214 25.63 -13.33 14.35
CA ALA A 214 25.83 -12.55 15.58
C ALA A 214 24.80 -11.38 15.71
N VAL A 215 23.72 -11.39 14.95
CA VAL A 215 22.65 -10.38 15.09
C VAL A 215 21.93 -10.55 16.41
N THR A 216 21.85 -9.50 17.22
CA THR A 216 21.08 -9.46 18.46
C THR A 216 19.64 -9.06 18.19
N VAL A 217 18.68 -9.65 18.90
CA VAL A 217 17.26 -9.29 18.81
C VAL A 217 16.77 -8.87 20.18
N GLU A 218 16.27 -7.65 20.26
CA GLU A 218 15.67 -7.11 21.47
C GLU A 218 14.17 -6.92 21.27
N ILE A 219 13.33 -7.49 22.15
CA ILE A 219 11.88 -7.40 22.11
C ILE A 219 11.40 -6.53 23.27
N ARG A 220 10.85 -5.36 22.96
CA ARG A 220 10.30 -4.38 23.93
C ARG A 220 8.78 -4.27 23.72
N VAL A 221 8.06 -5.36 23.94
CA VAL A 221 6.60 -5.43 23.78
C VAL A 221 5.96 -5.63 25.15
N PRO A 222 5.26 -4.62 25.67
CA PRO A 222 4.56 -4.73 26.96
C PRO A 222 3.42 -5.76 26.92
N ASP A 223 3.28 -6.57 27.97
CA ASP A 223 2.15 -7.50 28.08
C ASP A 223 0.80 -6.79 28.30
N SER A 224 0.82 -5.50 28.67
CA SER A 224 -0.37 -4.67 28.90
C SER A 224 -0.98 -4.09 27.61
N LEU A 225 -0.43 -4.41 26.43
CA LEU A 225 -1.00 -3.93 25.18
C LEU A 225 -2.39 -4.50 24.93
N PRO A 226 -3.29 -3.70 24.34
CA PRO A 226 -4.60 -4.20 23.94
C PRO A 226 -4.44 -5.31 22.89
N GLN A 227 -5.31 -6.32 22.97
CA GLN A 227 -5.42 -7.33 21.92
C GLN A 227 -6.06 -6.73 20.68
N ILE A 228 -5.60 -7.13 19.52
CA ILE A 228 -6.19 -6.73 18.25
C ILE A 228 -7.08 -7.85 17.70
N HIS A 229 -8.04 -7.50 16.85
CA HIS A 229 -8.78 -8.48 16.06
C HIS A 229 -7.99 -8.75 14.77
N GLY A 230 -7.30 -9.89 14.72
CA GLY A 230 -6.44 -10.22 13.60
C GLY A 230 -6.18 -11.71 13.47
N ASP A 231 -5.64 -12.11 12.33
CA ASP A 231 -5.24 -13.50 12.08
C ASP A 231 -3.82 -13.73 12.62
N PRO A 232 -3.64 -14.56 13.67
CA PRO A 232 -2.35 -14.77 14.31
C PRO A 232 -1.30 -15.38 13.34
N HIS A 233 -1.73 -16.19 12.37
CA HIS A 233 -0.83 -16.78 11.38
C HIS A 233 -0.33 -15.73 10.38
N GLN A 234 -1.24 -14.87 9.89
CA GLN A 234 -0.87 -13.78 8.99
C GLN A 234 0.02 -12.75 9.67
N LEU A 235 -0.26 -12.41 10.93
CA LEU A 235 0.58 -11.50 11.71
C LEU A 235 1.97 -12.10 11.99
N THR A 236 2.05 -13.39 12.34
CA THR A 236 3.33 -14.07 12.49
C THR A 236 4.13 -14.07 11.19
N GLN A 237 3.47 -14.29 10.05
CA GLN A 237 4.09 -14.21 8.74
C GLN A 237 4.60 -12.81 8.40
N LEU A 238 3.79 -11.76 8.68
CA LEU A 238 4.18 -10.37 8.52
C LEU A 238 5.50 -10.08 9.23
N PHE A 239 5.56 -10.35 10.53
CA PHE A 239 6.77 -10.09 11.32
C PHE A 239 7.94 -11.00 10.93
N THR A 240 7.69 -12.25 10.53
CA THR A 240 8.74 -13.15 10.02
C THR A 240 9.38 -12.58 8.76
N ASN A 241 8.58 -12.04 7.81
CA ASN A 241 9.10 -11.44 6.58
C ASN A 241 9.92 -10.17 6.88
N LEU A 242 9.49 -9.34 7.81
CA LEU A 242 10.25 -8.17 8.24
C LEU A 242 11.59 -8.56 8.88
N LEU A 243 11.57 -9.52 9.80
CA LEU A 243 12.76 -10.01 10.50
C LEU A 243 13.77 -10.68 9.56
N THR A 244 13.31 -11.53 8.64
CA THR A 244 14.21 -12.17 7.67
C THR A 244 14.86 -11.14 6.76
N ASN A 245 14.12 -10.09 6.35
CA ASN A 245 14.67 -9.01 5.56
C ASN A 245 15.75 -8.23 6.32
N ALA A 246 15.53 -7.94 7.62
CA ALA A 246 16.49 -7.27 8.48
C ALA A 246 17.76 -8.14 8.68
N TYR A 247 17.61 -9.44 8.98
CA TYR A 247 18.75 -10.34 9.13
C TYR A 247 19.61 -10.46 7.87
N GLU A 248 18.96 -10.56 6.70
CA GLU A 248 19.64 -10.60 5.42
C GLU A 248 20.38 -9.28 5.11
N ALA A 249 19.79 -8.13 5.45
CA ALA A 249 20.41 -6.82 5.21
C ALA A 249 21.65 -6.57 6.09
N MET A 250 21.68 -7.13 7.30
CA MET A 250 22.79 -6.97 8.26
C MET A 250 23.95 -7.95 8.05
N GLU A 251 23.83 -8.93 7.15
CA GLU A 251 24.88 -9.90 6.83
C GLU A 251 25.47 -10.62 8.09
N GLY A 252 24.62 -10.85 9.09
CA GLY A 252 24.96 -11.58 10.31
C GLY A 252 25.60 -10.74 11.41
N ARG A 253 25.59 -9.40 11.36
CA ARG A 253 26.09 -8.50 12.41
C ARG A 253 25.14 -7.33 12.62
N GLY A 254 24.98 -6.87 13.87
CA GLY A 254 24.13 -5.74 14.23
C GLY A 254 23.02 -6.10 15.17
N GLY A 255 22.06 -5.20 15.35
CA GLY A 255 20.90 -5.36 16.23
C GLY A 255 19.57 -5.12 15.52
N VAL A 256 18.55 -5.87 15.93
CA VAL A 256 17.16 -5.61 15.61
C VAL A 256 16.42 -5.32 16.90
N THR A 257 15.73 -4.19 16.97
CA THR A 257 14.85 -3.85 18.08
C THR A 257 13.40 -3.89 17.60
N ILE A 258 12.56 -4.63 18.32
CA ILE A 258 11.12 -4.68 18.07
C ILE A 258 10.45 -4.06 19.30
N SER A 259 9.75 -2.96 19.09
CA SER A 259 8.96 -2.31 20.14
C SER A 259 7.50 -2.22 19.74
N ALA A 260 6.62 -2.21 20.74
CA ALA A 260 5.20 -1.98 20.49
C ALA A 260 4.58 -1.08 21.57
N SER A 261 3.64 -0.24 21.14
CA SER A 261 2.93 0.71 21.99
C SER A 261 1.48 0.89 21.55
N ALA A 262 0.61 1.28 22.51
CA ALA A 262 -0.73 1.69 22.16
C ALA A 262 -0.69 3.10 21.53
N THR A 263 -1.48 3.28 20.48
CA THR A 263 -1.57 4.54 19.71
C THR A 263 -3.00 4.75 19.22
N ARG A 264 -3.22 5.82 18.45
CA ARG A 264 -4.48 6.08 17.75
C ARG A 264 -4.20 6.26 16.25
N MET A 265 -5.01 5.61 15.44
CA MET A 265 -5.03 5.86 14.00
C MET A 265 -6.02 6.97 13.68
N GLU A 266 -5.66 7.87 12.76
CA GLU A 266 -6.58 8.84 12.20
C GLU A 266 -7.59 8.10 11.31
N ASP A 267 -8.87 8.12 11.70
CA ASP A 267 -9.97 7.58 10.94
C ASP A 267 -11.18 8.51 11.06
N GLY A 268 -11.22 9.50 10.19
CA GLY A 268 -12.21 10.58 10.24
C GLY A 268 -12.11 11.40 11.53
N ALA A 269 -13.24 11.92 12.02
CA ALA A 269 -13.27 12.85 13.15
C ALA A 269 -13.03 12.20 14.54
N ALA A 270 -13.07 10.87 14.68
CA ALA A 270 -13.07 10.20 15.97
C ALA A 270 -11.75 9.46 16.31
N GLY A 271 -10.94 9.09 15.33
CA GLY A 271 -9.75 8.24 15.51
C GLY A 271 -10.09 6.87 16.11
N ARG A 272 -9.31 5.82 15.79
CA ARG A 272 -9.47 4.47 16.37
C ARG A 272 -8.26 4.11 17.22
N ASP A 273 -8.49 3.39 18.33
CA ASP A 273 -7.41 2.83 19.13
C ASP A 273 -6.66 1.78 18.29
N ALA A 274 -5.34 1.80 18.38
CA ALA A 274 -4.47 0.97 17.57
C ALA A 274 -3.22 0.54 18.35
N VAL A 275 -2.54 -0.48 17.86
CA VAL A 275 -1.22 -0.91 18.31
C VAL A 275 -0.21 -0.56 17.23
N LEU A 276 0.79 0.22 17.58
CA LEU A 276 1.98 0.50 16.76
C LEU A 276 3.05 -0.51 17.09
N VAL A 277 3.58 -1.19 16.08
CA VAL A 277 4.77 -2.05 16.17
C VAL A 277 5.87 -1.44 15.32
N GLU A 278 7.02 -1.18 15.93
CA GLU A 278 8.20 -0.67 15.25
C GLU A 278 9.28 -1.76 15.23
N LEU A 279 9.80 -2.05 14.04
CA LEU A 279 10.95 -2.93 13.84
C LEU A 279 12.08 -2.09 13.27
N ALA A 280 13.14 -1.91 14.05
CA ALA A 280 14.32 -1.13 13.68
C ALA A 280 15.53 -2.05 13.56
N ASP A 281 16.22 -2.02 12.42
CA ASP A 281 17.48 -2.71 12.17
C ASP A 281 18.65 -1.73 12.04
N GLU A 282 19.86 -2.20 12.37
CA GLU A 282 21.12 -1.48 12.22
C GLU A 282 21.81 -1.80 10.88
N GLY A 283 21.05 -2.15 9.87
CA GLY A 283 21.54 -2.49 8.54
C GLY A 283 22.06 -1.29 7.75
N PRO A 284 22.43 -1.48 6.49
CA PRO A 284 22.97 -0.41 5.63
C PRO A 284 21.95 0.67 5.26
N GLY A 285 20.66 0.47 5.55
CA GLY A 285 19.60 1.36 5.09
C GLY A 285 19.42 1.36 3.58
N MET A 286 18.57 2.25 3.08
CA MET A 286 18.20 2.31 1.66
C MET A 286 18.25 3.76 1.14
N PRO A 287 18.67 3.98 -0.13
CA PRO A 287 18.52 5.26 -0.79
C PRO A 287 17.04 5.55 -1.13
N PRO A 288 16.66 6.83 -1.33
CA PRO A 288 15.25 7.22 -1.52
C PRO A 288 14.56 6.52 -2.69
N ASP A 289 15.22 6.34 -3.81
CA ASP A 289 14.69 5.68 -5.01
C ASP A 289 14.37 4.19 -4.78
N VAL A 290 15.07 3.54 -3.86
CA VAL A 290 14.78 2.17 -3.40
C VAL A 290 13.63 2.18 -2.39
N ALA A 291 13.66 3.11 -1.41
CA ALA A 291 12.65 3.22 -0.37
C ALA A 291 11.24 3.43 -0.93
N ASP A 292 11.10 4.26 -1.98
CA ASP A 292 9.82 4.53 -2.66
C ASP A 292 9.22 3.29 -3.33
N ARG A 293 10.04 2.29 -3.66
CA ARG A 293 9.65 1.11 -4.43
C ARG A 293 9.68 -0.19 -3.66
N VAL A 294 10.18 -0.19 -2.43
CA VAL A 294 10.50 -1.41 -1.67
C VAL A 294 9.27 -2.30 -1.39
N PHE A 295 8.05 -1.73 -1.37
CA PHE A 295 6.80 -2.47 -1.24
C PHE A 295 6.18 -2.90 -2.58
N SER A 296 6.79 -2.50 -3.72
CA SER A 296 6.30 -2.90 -5.04
C SER A 296 6.60 -4.37 -5.30
N PRO A 297 5.62 -5.16 -5.78
CA PRO A 297 5.85 -6.57 -6.11
C PRO A 297 7.01 -6.75 -7.10
N PHE A 298 7.81 -7.80 -6.92
CA PHE A 298 8.96 -8.16 -7.73
C PHE A 298 10.12 -7.16 -7.70
N PHE A 299 10.04 -6.12 -6.89
CA PHE A 299 11.15 -5.19 -6.71
C PHE A 299 12.14 -5.73 -5.67
N THR A 300 13.39 -5.89 -6.06
CA THR A 300 14.48 -6.36 -5.18
C THR A 300 15.82 -5.79 -5.60
N THR A 301 16.67 -5.53 -4.63
CA THR A 301 18.09 -5.19 -4.83
C THR A 301 19.00 -6.40 -4.53
N LYS A 302 18.43 -7.52 -4.06
CA LYS A 302 19.15 -8.73 -3.70
C LYS A 302 19.24 -9.68 -4.90
N PRO A 303 20.43 -10.24 -5.23
CA PRO A 303 20.58 -11.16 -6.37
C PRO A 303 19.69 -12.40 -6.32
N GLN A 304 19.38 -12.87 -5.13
CA GLN A 304 18.57 -14.08 -4.90
C GLN A 304 17.20 -13.77 -4.27
N GLY A 305 16.77 -12.50 -4.30
CA GLY A 305 15.49 -12.07 -3.77
C GLY A 305 14.37 -12.16 -4.81
N SER A 306 13.21 -12.65 -4.44
CA SER A 306 12.00 -12.62 -5.29
C SER A 306 11.37 -11.24 -5.40
N GLY A 307 11.63 -10.34 -4.43
CA GLY A 307 10.97 -9.04 -4.32
C GLY A 307 9.51 -9.13 -3.85
N LEU A 308 9.06 -10.25 -3.29
CA LEU A 308 7.69 -10.45 -2.85
C LEU A 308 7.49 -10.30 -1.33
N GLY A 309 8.55 -10.45 -0.54
CA GLY A 309 8.44 -10.47 0.93
C GLY A 309 7.77 -9.22 1.51
N LEU A 310 8.21 -8.00 1.12
CA LEU A 310 7.62 -6.75 1.59
C LEU A 310 6.26 -6.44 0.93
N ALA A 311 6.02 -6.90 -0.29
CA ALA A 311 4.70 -6.82 -0.92
C ALA A 311 3.66 -7.69 -0.18
N ILE A 312 4.07 -8.87 0.30
CA ILE A 312 3.24 -9.73 1.17
C ILE A 312 2.98 -9.04 2.52
N VAL A 313 4.00 -8.40 3.12
CA VAL A 313 3.82 -7.60 4.35
C VAL A 313 2.74 -6.54 4.14
N ARG A 314 2.84 -5.73 3.08
CA ARG A 314 1.85 -4.71 2.75
C ARG A 314 0.44 -5.29 2.60
N LYS A 315 0.33 -6.39 1.87
CA LYS A 315 -0.93 -7.10 1.65
C LYS A 315 -1.57 -7.59 2.95
N ILE A 316 -0.76 -8.10 3.91
CA ILE A 316 -1.26 -8.53 5.22
C ILE A 316 -1.72 -7.33 6.04
N VAL A 317 -0.96 -6.24 6.06
CA VAL A 317 -1.31 -5.01 6.77
C VAL A 317 -2.63 -4.43 6.22
N ASP A 318 -2.74 -4.33 4.89
CA ASP A 318 -3.96 -3.84 4.22
C ASP A 318 -5.18 -4.73 4.52
N ALA A 319 -4.99 -6.06 4.62
CA ALA A 319 -6.06 -7.00 4.97
C ALA A 319 -6.53 -6.86 6.43
N HIS A 320 -5.69 -6.32 7.32
CA HIS A 320 -6.03 -6.02 8.72
C HIS A 320 -6.46 -4.57 8.93
N ASP A 321 -6.79 -3.81 7.88
CA ASP A 321 -7.12 -2.38 7.94
C ASP A 321 -6.06 -1.53 8.66
N GLY A 322 -4.80 -1.98 8.60
CA GLY A 322 -3.64 -1.32 9.18
C GLY A 322 -2.96 -0.33 8.24
N SER A 323 -1.90 0.29 8.74
CA SER A 323 -1.01 1.12 7.94
C SER A 323 0.45 0.71 8.16
N ILE A 324 1.28 0.93 7.14
CA ILE A 324 2.71 0.66 7.20
C ILE A 324 3.48 1.90 6.73
N ASP A 325 4.49 2.28 7.50
CA ASP A 325 5.41 3.38 7.21
C ASP A 325 6.87 2.90 7.26
N LEU A 326 7.74 3.54 6.48
CA LEU A 326 9.14 3.19 6.34
C LEU A 326 10.01 4.43 6.56
N GLN A 327 10.97 4.33 7.48
CA GLN A 327 12.01 5.32 7.68
C GLN A 327 13.36 4.67 7.49
N THR A 328 14.12 5.14 6.52
CA THR A 328 15.44 4.59 6.19
C THR A 328 16.33 5.67 5.57
N ALA A 329 17.63 5.55 5.76
CA ALA A 329 18.62 6.34 5.05
C ALA A 329 19.92 5.52 4.92
N PRO A 330 20.72 5.73 3.88
CA PRO A 330 22.01 5.06 3.72
C PRO A 330 22.89 5.18 4.97
N GLY A 331 23.35 4.05 5.50
CA GLY A 331 24.18 3.96 6.70
C GLY A 331 23.48 4.19 8.04
N ARG A 332 22.16 4.34 8.05
CA ARG A 332 21.36 4.58 9.29
C ARG A 332 20.36 3.48 9.63
N GLY A 333 20.46 2.34 8.96
CA GLY A 333 19.51 1.24 9.16
C GLY A 333 18.11 1.52 8.59
N THR A 334 17.17 0.67 8.97
CA THR A 334 15.77 0.78 8.54
C THR A 334 14.83 0.62 9.72
N THR A 335 13.82 1.46 9.80
CA THR A 335 12.71 1.34 10.75
C THR A 335 11.41 1.19 9.99
N ILE A 336 10.71 0.08 10.21
CA ILE A 336 9.38 -0.17 9.66
C ILE A 336 8.36 -0.08 10.80
N ARG A 337 7.34 0.74 10.60
CA ARG A 337 6.23 0.96 11.53
C ARG A 337 4.98 0.32 10.98
N VAL A 338 4.38 -0.56 11.73
CA VAL A 338 3.10 -1.19 11.39
C VAL A 338 2.08 -0.79 12.45
N THR A 339 1.00 -0.14 12.03
CA THR A 339 -0.10 0.25 12.91
C THR A 339 -1.31 -0.62 12.62
N LEU A 340 -1.82 -1.31 13.64
CA LEU A 340 -2.94 -2.24 13.53
C LEU A 340 -4.09 -1.78 14.44
N PRO A 341 -5.35 -1.69 13.96
CA PRO A 341 -6.48 -1.26 14.77
C PRO A 341 -6.81 -2.30 15.85
N VAL A 342 -7.15 -1.81 17.07
CA VAL A 342 -7.59 -2.67 18.19
C VAL A 342 -8.98 -3.26 17.91
N VAL A 343 -9.86 -2.44 17.32
CA VAL A 343 -11.20 -2.82 16.88
C VAL A 343 -11.24 -2.61 15.38
N GLY A 344 -11.00 -3.65 14.63
CA GLY A 344 -11.11 -3.65 13.17
C GLY A 344 -12.04 -4.78 12.76
N ILE A 345 -12.82 -4.58 11.70
CA ILE A 345 -13.68 -5.60 11.08
C ILE A 345 -15.01 -5.84 11.83
N ASP A 346 -15.64 -4.83 12.40
CA ASP A 346 -17.06 -4.89 12.79
C ASP A 346 -18.03 -4.75 11.59
N GLY A 347 -17.59 -5.05 10.38
CA GLY A 347 -18.37 -4.95 9.13
C GLY A 347 -18.68 -6.26 8.41
N PHE A 348 -18.16 -7.41 8.85
CA PHE A 348 -18.27 -8.66 8.08
C PHE A 348 -18.74 -9.89 8.85
N VAL A 349 -19.45 -9.70 9.96
CA VAL A 349 -20.19 -10.79 10.61
C VAL A 349 -21.69 -10.43 10.55
N ASN A 350 -22.27 -10.48 9.37
CA ASN A 350 -23.69 -10.72 9.08
C ASN A 350 -24.00 -10.30 7.63
N SER A 351 -23.74 -11.19 6.70
CA SER A 351 -24.55 -11.34 5.49
C SER A 351 -24.22 -12.68 4.81
#